data_64055e1f91436f123b86ed58a1a33796
#
_entry.id   64055e1f91436f123b86ed58a1a33796
#
_cell.length_a   1.000
_cell.length_b   1.000
_cell.length_c   1.000
_cell.angle_alpha   90.00
_cell.angle_beta   90.00
_cell.angle_gamma   90.00
#
_symmetry.space_group_name_H-M   'P 1'
#
loop_
_entity.id
_entity.type
_entity.pdbx_description
1 polymer ?
#
loop_
_entity_poly.entity_id
_entity_poly.type
_entity_poly.pdbx_seq_one_letter_code
_entity_poly.pdbx_strand_id
1 'polypeptide(L)'
;MARGLRSDVPKEVSAAAGARSVDAYIAAAPRAAQPPLRRLRALIQSGAPKAEERISYGMPYYHYHGRLIYFAIFKNHIGVYPGGHADKHPEMKPYMTSIGTYRFPLNQPLPVALLRRFVKGRVKEMEAKGKGMVASAAGSSRRS
;
A
#
# COMPACT_ATOMS: atom_id res chain seq x y z
N MET A 1 16.49 -14.74 18.37
CA MET A 1 16.89 -14.81 17.10
C MET A 1 15.94 -14.30 16.12
N ALA A 2 16.40 -13.51 15.27
CA ALA A 2 15.56 -12.99 14.21
C ALA A 2 14.92 -14.11 13.44
N ARG A 3 15.52 -15.24 13.50
CA ARG A 3 15.01 -16.37 12.85
C ARG A 3 13.65 -16.79 13.32
N GLY A 4 13.32 -16.53 14.57
CA GLY A 4 12.01 -16.88 15.07
C GLY A 4 10.90 -16.18 14.34
N LEU A 5 11.11 -14.92 14.01
CA LEU A 5 10.13 -14.18 13.26
C LEU A 5 9.98 -14.73 11.85
N ARG A 6 11.10 -15.08 11.25
CA ARG A 6 11.04 -15.56 9.91
C ARG A 6 10.35 -16.88 9.79
N SER A 7 10.41 -17.69 10.82
CA SER A 7 9.84 -19.02 10.74
C SER A 7 8.33 -18.98 10.60
N ASP A 8 7.71 -17.83 10.90
CA ASP A 8 6.27 -17.68 10.73
C ASP A 8 5.90 -17.28 9.32
N VAL A 9 6.86 -16.99 8.48
CA VAL A 9 6.63 -16.51 7.12
C VAL A 9 6.83 -17.65 6.14
N PRO A 10 5.82 -17.94 5.31
CA PRO A 10 5.98 -18.99 4.30
C PRO A 10 7.13 -18.67 3.36
N LYS A 11 7.72 -19.72 2.80
CA LYS A 11 8.80 -19.56 1.88
C LYS A 11 8.46 -18.66 0.71
N GLU A 12 7.24 -18.80 0.21
CA GLU A 12 6.78 -17.99 -0.91
C GLU A 12 6.74 -16.51 -0.56
N VAL A 13 6.38 -16.18 0.68
CA VAL A 13 6.35 -14.79 1.11
C VAL A 13 7.77 -14.23 1.16
N SER A 14 8.71 -15.05 1.64
CA SER A 14 10.11 -14.63 1.67
C SER A 14 10.67 -14.42 0.26
N ALA A 15 10.28 -15.31 -0.66
CA ALA A 15 10.73 -15.18 -2.04
C ALA A 15 10.16 -13.93 -2.68
N ALA A 16 8.91 -13.63 -2.37
CA ALA A 16 8.28 -12.42 -2.88
C ALA A 16 9.01 -11.19 -2.39
N ALA A 17 9.44 -11.19 -1.13
CA ALA A 17 10.14 -10.05 -0.56
C ALA A 17 11.47 -9.77 -1.27
N GLY A 18 12.05 -10.77 -1.94
CA GLY A 18 13.28 -10.58 -2.69
C GLY A 18 13.07 -10.15 -4.13
N ALA A 19 11.83 -10.00 -4.56
CA ALA A 19 11.53 -9.67 -5.94
C ALA A 19 11.95 -8.25 -6.29
N ARG A 20 12.29 -8.04 -7.56
CA ARG A 20 12.71 -6.73 -8.03
C ARG A 20 11.64 -5.97 -8.79
N SER A 21 10.49 -6.56 -8.98
CA SER A 21 9.37 -5.89 -9.63
C SER A 21 8.09 -6.37 -8.99
N VAL A 22 7.01 -5.61 -9.20
CA VAL A 22 5.73 -6.00 -8.64
C VAL A 22 5.22 -7.27 -9.34
N ASP A 23 5.47 -7.41 -10.64
CA ASP A 23 5.12 -8.65 -11.33
C ASP A 23 5.79 -9.85 -10.67
N ALA A 24 7.08 -9.73 -10.42
CA ALA A 24 7.83 -10.82 -9.79
C ALA A 24 7.37 -11.06 -8.36
N TYR A 25 7.05 -9.98 -7.66
CA TYR A 25 6.55 -10.08 -6.29
C TYR A 25 5.28 -10.91 -6.24
N ILE A 26 4.33 -10.61 -7.12
CA ILE A 26 3.07 -11.33 -7.13
C ILE A 26 3.27 -12.77 -7.60
N ALA A 27 4.12 -12.97 -8.61
CA ALA A 27 4.37 -14.32 -9.12
C ALA A 27 5.01 -15.21 -8.05
N ALA A 28 5.79 -14.65 -7.17
CA ALA A 28 6.45 -15.41 -6.10
C ALA A 28 5.58 -15.56 -4.85
N ALA A 29 4.43 -14.92 -4.79
CA ALA A 29 3.55 -15.02 -3.64
C ALA A 29 2.82 -16.36 -3.62
N PRO A 30 2.30 -16.77 -2.46
CA PRO A 30 1.49 -17.99 -2.40
C PRO A 30 0.36 -17.92 -3.41
N ARG A 31 0.06 -19.06 -4.02
CA ARG A 31 -0.93 -19.10 -5.07
C ARG A 31 -2.27 -18.46 -4.69
N ALA A 32 -2.73 -18.76 -3.49
CA ALA A 32 -4.02 -18.23 -3.03
C ALA A 32 -4.01 -16.71 -2.86
N ALA A 33 -2.85 -16.13 -2.69
CA ALA A 33 -2.72 -14.69 -2.50
C ALA A 33 -2.61 -13.94 -3.82
N GLN A 34 -2.29 -14.62 -4.91
CA GLN A 34 -2.04 -13.94 -6.17
C GLN A 34 -3.25 -13.20 -6.73
N PRO A 35 -4.46 -13.81 -6.76
CA PRO A 35 -5.60 -13.06 -7.29
C PRO A 35 -5.91 -11.77 -6.50
N PRO A 36 -5.98 -11.78 -5.17
CA PRO A 36 -6.22 -10.53 -4.46
C PRO A 36 -5.07 -9.53 -4.61
N LEU A 37 -3.83 -9.99 -4.71
CA LEU A 37 -2.71 -9.08 -4.94
C LEU A 37 -2.82 -8.42 -6.31
N ARG A 38 -3.19 -9.17 -7.34
CA ARG A 38 -3.39 -8.60 -8.66
C ARG A 38 -4.52 -7.60 -8.67
N ARG A 39 -5.59 -7.92 -7.96
CA ARG A 39 -6.73 -7.02 -7.88
C ARG A 39 -6.36 -5.73 -7.18
N LEU A 40 -5.63 -5.82 -6.08
CA LEU A 40 -5.20 -4.64 -5.35
C LEU A 40 -4.29 -3.77 -6.24
N ARG A 41 -3.36 -4.41 -6.95
CA ARG A 41 -2.51 -3.70 -7.88
C ARG A 41 -3.33 -2.94 -8.92
N ALA A 42 -4.32 -3.63 -9.50
CA ALA A 42 -5.16 -3.01 -10.51
C ALA A 42 -5.97 -1.84 -9.96
N LEU A 43 -6.46 -1.98 -8.73
CA LEU A 43 -7.20 -0.90 -8.09
C LEU A 43 -6.32 0.33 -7.89
N ILE A 44 -5.08 0.12 -7.48
CA ILE A 44 -4.15 1.23 -7.26
C ILE A 44 -3.79 1.88 -8.58
N GLN A 45 -3.46 1.08 -9.59
CA GLN A 45 -3.08 1.63 -10.89
C GLN A 45 -4.23 2.39 -11.52
N SER A 46 -5.44 1.89 -11.36
CA SER A 46 -6.62 2.54 -11.90
C SER A 46 -6.95 3.84 -11.16
N GLY A 47 -6.78 3.85 -9.85
CA GLY A 47 -7.09 5.03 -9.05
C GLY A 47 -5.97 6.06 -9.02
N ALA A 48 -4.76 5.64 -9.32
CA ALA A 48 -3.59 6.52 -9.29
C ALA A 48 -2.73 6.28 -10.53
N PRO A 49 -3.25 6.63 -11.71
CA PRO A 49 -2.54 6.30 -12.96
C PRO A 49 -1.20 7.00 -13.12
N LYS A 50 -0.96 8.08 -12.39
CA LYS A 50 0.30 8.79 -12.47
C LYS A 50 1.32 8.34 -11.44
N ALA A 51 0.96 7.43 -10.56
CA ALA A 51 1.88 6.94 -9.56
C ALA A 51 2.92 6.01 -10.18
N GLU A 52 4.13 6.07 -9.66
CA GLU A 52 5.19 5.18 -10.11
C GLU A 52 5.16 3.92 -9.27
N GLU A 53 5.15 2.78 -9.94
CA GLU A 53 5.17 1.49 -9.27
C GLU A 53 6.62 1.04 -9.09
N ARG A 54 6.98 0.71 -7.87
CA ARG A 54 8.35 0.32 -7.52
C ARG A 54 8.34 -0.79 -6.49
N ILE A 55 9.50 -1.31 -6.17
CA ILE A 55 9.70 -2.15 -5.00
C ILE A 55 10.50 -1.31 -4.01
N SER A 56 10.04 -1.25 -2.78
CA SER A 56 10.72 -0.52 -1.72
C SER A 56 10.54 -1.30 -0.43
N TYR A 57 11.59 -1.46 0.33
CA TYR A 57 11.58 -2.29 1.56
C TYR A 57 11.08 -3.71 1.26
N GLY A 58 11.38 -4.22 0.05
CA GLY A 58 10.98 -5.56 -0.32
C GLY A 58 9.49 -5.73 -0.63
N MET A 59 8.75 -4.65 -0.84
CA MET A 59 7.33 -4.75 -1.11
C MET A 59 6.88 -3.76 -2.18
N PRO A 60 5.75 -4.03 -2.83
CA PRO A 60 5.20 -3.08 -3.80
C PRO A 60 4.94 -1.73 -3.18
N TYR A 61 5.37 -0.71 -3.89
CA TYR A 61 5.31 0.66 -3.42
C TYR A 61 4.87 1.55 -4.58
N TYR A 62 3.99 2.49 -4.28
CA TYR A 62 3.50 3.45 -5.26
C TYR A 62 3.88 4.85 -4.81
N HIS A 63 4.64 5.52 -5.67
CA HIS A 63 5.16 6.85 -5.40
C HIS A 63 4.39 7.89 -6.18
N TYR A 64 3.86 8.88 -5.47
CA TYR A 64 3.14 9.99 -6.10
C TYR A 64 3.21 11.18 -5.15
N HIS A 65 4.13 12.08 -5.41
CA HIS A 65 4.44 13.20 -4.50
C HIS A 65 4.84 12.69 -3.11
N GLY A 66 5.41 11.50 -3.08
CA GLY A 66 5.81 10.85 -1.84
C GLY A 66 5.20 9.47 -1.73
N ARG A 67 5.10 8.98 -0.52
CA ARG A 67 4.59 7.62 -0.28
C ARG A 67 3.09 7.58 -0.42
N LEU A 68 2.62 7.07 -1.53
CA LEU A 68 1.19 6.94 -1.73
C LEU A 68 0.66 5.70 -1.01
N ILE A 69 1.10 4.54 -1.41
CA ILE A 69 0.63 3.26 -0.87
C ILE A 69 1.73 2.23 -0.96
N TYR A 70 1.79 1.37 0.04
CA TYR A 70 2.59 0.15 0.00
C TYR A 70 1.64 -1.00 0.26
N PHE A 71 1.95 -2.19 -0.24
CA PHE A 71 1.27 -3.37 0.25
C PHE A 71 2.25 -4.54 0.33
N ALA A 72 1.89 -5.53 1.13
CA ALA A 72 2.75 -6.69 1.31
C ALA A 72 1.90 -7.91 1.64
N ILE A 73 2.37 -9.07 1.24
CA ILE A 73 1.71 -10.33 1.58
C ILE A 73 2.33 -10.90 2.83
N PHE A 74 1.47 -11.35 3.73
CA PHE A 74 1.86 -12.08 4.92
C PHE A 74 1.18 -13.43 4.90
N LYS A 75 1.37 -14.22 5.93
CA LYS A 75 0.86 -15.58 5.95
C LYS A 75 -0.63 -15.68 5.64
N ASN A 76 -1.44 -14.89 6.32
CA ASN A 76 -2.89 -14.98 6.21
C ASN A 76 -3.58 -13.70 5.78
N HIS A 77 -2.81 -12.69 5.41
CA HIS A 77 -3.41 -11.40 5.10
C HIS A 77 -2.51 -10.56 4.21
N ILE A 78 -3.11 -9.55 3.62
CA ILE A 78 -2.37 -8.51 2.91
C ILE A 78 -2.35 -7.29 3.80
N GLY A 79 -1.17 -6.72 3.99
CA GLY A 79 -1.02 -5.46 4.72
C GLY A 79 -0.99 -4.31 3.74
N VAL A 80 -1.64 -3.20 4.07
CA VAL A 80 -1.64 -1.99 3.25
C VAL A 80 -1.18 -0.83 4.12
N TYR A 81 -0.30 -0.01 3.58
CA TYR A 81 0.32 1.10 4.31
C TYR A 81 0.33 2.36 3.45
N PRO A 82 0.45 3.54 4.01
CA PRO A 82 0.37 3.83 5.42
C PRO A 82 -1.08 3.86 5.89
N GLY A 83 -1.28 3.33 7.10
CA GLY A 83 -2.58 3.42 7.72
C GLY A 83 -2.52 4.47 8.82
N GLY A 84 -3.39 4.31 9.79
CA GLY A 84 -3.37 5.20 10.92
C GLY A 84 -4.00 6.55 10.68
N HIS A 85 -4.69 6.70 9.57
CA HIS A 85 -5.37 7.95 9.24
C HIS A 85 -6.88 7.76 9.31
N ALA A 86 -7.33 7.11 10.37
CA ALA A 86 -8.75 6.79 10.51
C ALA A 86 -9.63 8.04 10.49
N ASP A 87 -9.09 9.16 10.94
CA ASP A 87 -9.82 10.41 10.90
C ASP A 87 -10.05 10.89 9.48
N LYS A 88 -9.17 10.55 8.56
CA LYS A 88 -9.29 10.94 7.16
C LYS A 88 -9.95 9.85 6.32
N HIS A 89 -9.82 8.62 6.76
CA HIS A 89 -10.36 7.47 6.05
C HIS A 89 -11.13 6.59 7.01
N PRO A 90 -12.22 7.10 7.58
CA PRO A 90 -12.95 6.36 8.60
C PRO A 90 -13.50 5.02 8.10
N GLU A 91 -13.72 4.89 6.81
CA GLU A 91 -14.19 3.63 6.25
C GLU A 91 -13.16 2.51 6.39
N MET A 92 -11.90 2.87 6.59
CA MET A 92 -10.83 1.87 6.74
C MET A 92 -10.62 1.43 8.18
N LYS A 93 -11.30 2.08 9.12
CA LYS A 93 -11.11 1.79 10.53
C LYS A 93 -11.25 0.31 10.89
N PRO A 94 -12.25 -0.40 10.38
CA PRO A 94 -12.39 -1.82 10.73
C PRO A 94 -11.18 -2.68 10.35
N TYR A 95 -10.37 -2.21 9.42
CA TYR A 95 -9.20 -2.97 8.94
C TYR A 95 -7.90 -2.52 9.59
N MET A 96 -7.94 -1.48 10.42
CA MET A 96 -6.75 -0.98 11.06
C MET A 96 -6.37 -1.86 12.24
N THR A 97 -5.17 -2.40 12.21
CA THR A 97 -4.71 -3.29 13.29
C THR A 97 -3.71 -2.60 14.20
N SER A 98 -3.01 -1.61 13.66
CA SER A 98 -2.08 -0.81 14.42
C SER A 98 -1.87 0.48 13.66
N ILE A 99 -1.24 1.44 14.29
CA ILE A 99 -0.95 2.70 13.62
C ILE A 99 -0.09 2.42 12.40
N GLY A 100 -0.54 2.89 11.27
CA GLY A 100 0.19 2.75 10.03
C GLY A 100 -0.14 1.52 9.22
N THR A 101 -1.03 0.67 9.68
CA THR A 101 -1.29 -0.60 9.00
C THR A 101 -2.77 -0.93 8.89
N TYR A 102 -3.19 -1.29 7.68
CA TYR A 102 -4.50 -1.89 7.45
C TYR A 102 -4.26 -3.34 7.06
N ARG A 103 -5.11 -4.23 7.53
CA ARG A 103 -4.96 -5.66 7.29
C ARG A 103 -6.20 -6.24 6.63
N PHE A 104 -6.01 -6.97 5.54
CA PHE A 104 -7.09 -7.61 4.80
C PHE A 104 -6.87 -9.11 4.80
N PRO A 105 -7.69 -9.87 5.56
CA PRO A 105 -7.51 -11.32 5.63
C PRO A 105 -7.71 -11.99 4.28
N LEU A 106 -6.91 -12.99 3.99
CA LEU A 106 -7.01 -13.71 2.72
C LEU A 106 -8.28 -14.56 2.62
N ASN A 107 -8.88 -14.90 3.75
CA ASN A 107 -10.09 -15.70 3.74
C ASN A 107 -11.37 -14.91 3.50
N GLN A 108 -11.22 -13.64 3.17
CA GLN A 108 -12.34 -12.77 2.86
C GLN A 108 -12.05 -12.04 1.56
N PRO A 109 -13.09 -11.73 0.78
CA PRO A 109 -12.85 -10.95 -0.45
C PRO A 109 -12.38 -9.56 -0.11
N LEU A 110 -11.56 -8.98 -0.97
CA LEU A 110 -11.12 -7.61 -0.80
C LEU A 110 -12.31 -6.66 -0.89
N PRO A 111 -12.41 -5.68 0.00
CA PRO A 111 -13.48 -4.68 -0.09
C PRO A 111 -13.16 -3.67 -1.18
N VAL A 112 -13.49 -4.03 -2.42
CA VAL A 112 -13.10 -3.28 -3.60
C VAL A 112 -13.57 -1.82 -3.59
N ALA A 113 -14.85 -1.60 -3.28
CA ALA A 113 -15.39 -0.24 -3.29
C ALA A 113 -14.70 0.64 -2.25
N LEU A 114 -14.45 0.05 -1.09
CA LEU A 114 -13.81 0.75 0.00
C LEU A 114 -12.36 1.08 -0.36
N LEU A 115 -11.66 0.13 -0.96
CA LEU A 115 -10.29 0.34 -1.38
C LEU A 115 -10.20 1.39 -2.49
N ARG A 116 -11.18 1.43 -3.39
CA ARG A 116 -11.21 2.47 -4.40
C ARG A 116 -11.29 3.85 -3.77
N ARG A 117 -12.15 3.99 -2.78
CA ARG A 117 -12.27 5.27 -2.09
C ARG A 117 -10.98 5.62 -1.36
N PHE A 118 -10.35 4.63 -0.76
CA PHE A 118 -9.11 4.86 -0.04
C PHE A 118 -8.02 5.33 -0.99
N VAL A 119 -7.86 4.67 -2.14
CA VAL A 119 -6.86 5.07 -3.12
C VAL A 119 -7.10 6.49 -3.59
N LYS A 120 -8.34 6.83 -3.91
CA LYS A 120 -8.67 8.19 -4.35
C LYS A 120 -8.38 9.21 -3.27
N GLY A 121 -8.70 8.88 -2.03
CA GLY A 121 -8.43 9.77 -0.91
C GLY A 121 -6.94 9.99 -0.73
N ARG A 122 -6.15 8.93 -0.86
CA ARG A 122 -4.70 9.06 -0.74
C ARG A 122 -4.14 9.92 -1.88
N VAL A 123 -4.66 9.75 -3.08
CA VAL A 123 -4.21 10.57 -4.21
C VAL A 123 -4.46 12.05 -3.92
N LYS A 124 -5.66 12.36 -3.44
CA LYS A 124 -5.98 13.75 -3.11
C LYS A 124 -5.08 14.30 -2.01
N GLU A 125 -4.79 13.51 -1.01
CA GLU A 125 -3.90 13.92 0.06
C GLU A 125 -2.52 14.24 -0.46
N MET A 126 -2.01 13.37 -1.33
CA MET A 126 -0.67 13.59 -1.87
C MET A 126 -0.63 14.77 -2.81
N GLU A 127 -1.69 15.01 -3.57
CA GLU A 127 -1.75 16.17 -4.44
C GLU A 127 -1.78 17.46 -3.64
N ALA A 128 -2.55 17.47 -2.57
CA ALA A 128 -2.61 18.64 -1.71
C ALA A 128 -1.26 18.91 -1.07
N LYS A 129 -0.59 17.84 -0.65
CA LYS A 129 0.73 17.95 -0.06
C LYS A 129 1.74 18.45 -1.07
N GLY A 130 1.69 17.92 -2.30
CA GLY A 130 2.57 18.36 -3.36
C GLY A 130 2.37 19.81 -3.70
N LYS A 131 1.13 20.24 -3.79
CA LYS A 131 0.82 21.64 -4.07
C LYS A 131 1.29 22.54 -2.93
N GLY A 132 1.09 22.10 -1.70
CA GLY A 132 1.54 22.84 -0.56
C GLY A 132 3.05 23.01 -0.56
N MET A 133 3.77 21.97 -0.90
CA MET A 133 5.22 22.04 -0.96
C MET A 133 5.68 22.97 -2.08
N VAL A 134 5.05 22.88 -3.24
CA VAL A 134 5.39 23.74 -4.36
C VAL A 134 5.10 25.20 -4.01
N ALA A 135 3.96 25.45 -3.45
CA ALA A 135 3.59 26.82 -3.06
C ALA A 135 4.56 27.35 -2.03
N SER A 136 4.94 26.53 -1.09
CA SER A 136 5.87 26.91 -0.05
C SER A 136 7.23 27.25 -0.64
N ALA A 137 7.69 26.42 -1.56
CA ALA A 137 8.99 26.63 -2.16
C ALA A 137 9.02 27.84 -3.08
N ALA A 138 7.98 28.01 -3.86
CA ALA A 138 7.96 29.09 -4.83
C ALA A 138 7.51 30.41 -4.26
N GLY A 139 6.64 30.36 -3.29
CA GLY A 139 6.09 31.59 -2.79
C GLY A 139 6.00 31.59 -1.31
N SER A 140 7.07 31.26 -0.68
CA SER A 140 7.04 31.24 0.76
C SER A 140 6.60 32.58 1.28
N SER A 141 6.87 33.60 0.53
CA SER A 141 6.46 34.92 0.94
C SER A 141 4.96 35.02 1.05
N ARG A 142 4.20 34.36 0.20
CA ARG A 142 2.80 34.51 0.28
C ARG A 142 2.15 33.52 1.16
N ARG A 143 2.83 32.58 1.64
CA ARG A 143 2.25 31.67 2.51
C ARG A 143 1.77 32.29 3.70
N SER A 144 2.20 33.08 4.09
CA SER A 144 1.74 33.72 5.31
C SER A 144 0.50 33.21 5.90
#